data_7ad26cc4cd3a319dc544785f4b5a3dd7
#
_entry.id   7ad26cc4cd3a319dc544785f4b5a3dd7
#
_cell.length_a   1.000
_cell.length_b   1.000
_cell.length_c   1.000
_cell.angle_alpha   90.00
_cell.angle_beta   90.00
_cell.angle_gamma   90.00
#
_symmetry.space_group_name_H-M   'P 1'
#
loop_
_entity.id
_entity.type
_entity.pdbx_description
1 polymer ?
#
loop_
_entity_poly.entity_id
_entity_poly.type
_entity_poly.pdbx_seq_one_letter_code
_entity_poly.pdbx_strand_id
1 'polypeptide(L)'
;MALLNHQRPLWALLAAAPLIATVSSSAYAQTWKINLRDADLTAFINEVADITGKNFAVDPRVRGNVTVISNKPLNKDEVYDLFLGVLNVNGVVAIPSGNTIKLV
;
A
#
# COMPACT_ATOMS: atom_id res chain seq x y z
N MET A 1 21.91 57.40 -32.19
CA MET A 1 21.82 56.78 -32.10
C MET A 1 21.34 55.99 -31.67
N ALA A 2 21.02 55.69 -31.61
CA ALA A 2 20.58 54.81 -31.17
C ALA A 2 20.54 54.03 -30.63
N LEU A 3 20.49 54.05 -30.49
CA LEU A 3 20.39 53.24 -30.05
C LEU A 3 20.18 52.59 -29.36
N LEU A 4 19.97 52.65 -29.14
CA LEU A 4 19.76 52.00 -28.53
C LEU A 4 19.35 51.33 -28.01
N ASN A 5 18.97 51.15 -27.86
CA ASN A 5 18.48 50.43 -27.38
C ASN A 5 18.30 49.55 -27.15
N HIS A 6 18.23 49.34 -27.34
CA HIS A 6 18.06 48.37 -27.22
C HIS A 6 18.23 47.65 -26.51
N GLN A 7 18.30 47.58 -26.18
CA GLN A 7 18.55 46.94 -25.47
C GLN A 7 17.94 46.43 -24.89
N ARG A 8 17.50 46.11 -24.72
CA ARG A 8 16.88 45.61 -24.25
C ARG A 8 16.70 44.74 -23.85
N PRO A 9 16.37 44.23 -23.66
CA PRO A 9 15.68 43.40 -23.29
C PRO A 9 16.02 42.16 -23.17
N LEU A 10 16.90 41.76 -23.20
CA LEU A 10 17.31 40.57 -23.11
C LEU A 10 16.94 39.99 -21.91
N TRP A 11 16.89 40.64 -20.91
CA TRP A 11 16.68 40.10 -19.71
C TRP A 11 15.32 39.68 -19.62
N ALA A 12 14.59 40.17 -20.42
CA ALA A 12 13.25 39.78 -20.38
C ALA A 12 13.22 38.31 -20.53
N LEU A 13 14.14 37.80 -21.18
CA LEU A 13 14.11 36.48 -21.44
C LEU A 13 14.26 35.73 -20.27
N LEU A 14 14.95 36.11 -19.41
CA LEU A 14 15.23 35.38 -18.33
C LEU A 14 14.09 35.17 -17.54
N ALA A 15 13.21 35.93 -17.68
CA ALA A 15 12.09 35.81 -16.88
C ALA A 15 11.46 34.52 -17.10
N ALA A 16 11.72 33.97 -18.07
CA ALA A 16 11.07 32.76 -18.35
C ALA A 16 11.58 31.77 -17.45
N ALA A 17 11.52 31.96 -16.33
CA ALA A 17 12.05 31.05 -15.49
C ALA A 17 11.26 29.88 -15.51
N PRO A 18 11.79 28.84 -15.57
CA PRO A 18 11.16 27.66 -15.66
C PRO A 18 10.43 27.38 -14.46
N LEU A 19 9.31 27.13 -14.57
CA LEU A 19 8.59 26.72 -13.67
C LEU A 19 8.79 25.41 -13.50
N ILE A 20 9.41 24.98 -12.67
CA ILE A 20 9.56 23.73 -12.37
C ILE A 20 8.44 23.40 -11.61
N ALA A 21 7.57 22.92 -12.18
CA ALA A 21 6.49 22.37 -11.54
C ALA A 21 7.00 21.21 -10.82
N THR A 22 7.23 21.32 -9.68
CA THR A 22 7.52 20.21 -8.91
C THR A 22 6.20 19.61 -8.72
N VAL A 23 5.95 18.64 -9.38
CA VAL A 23 4.84 17.86 -9.19
C VAL A 23 5.08 17.15 -7.94
N SER A 24 4.55 17.58 -6.94
CA SER A 24 4.58 16.79 -5.76
C SER A 24 3.64 15.68 -6.07
N SER A 25 4.16 14.60 -6.37
CA SER A 25 3.37 13.44 -6.48
C SER A 25 2.90 13.18 -5.09
N SER A 26 1.71 13.54 -4.83
CA SER A 26 1.13 13.12 -3.62
C SER A 26 1.00 11.64 -3.78
N ALA A 27 1.75 10.96 -3.07
CA ALA A 27 1.63 9.55 -3.04
C ALA A 27 0.35 9.30 -2.29
N TYR A 28 -0.68 9.02 -2.99
CA TYR A 28 -1.87 8.55 -2.37
C TYR A 28 -1.54 7.19 -1.84
N ALA A 29 -1.59 7.03 -0.56
CA ALA A 29 -1.37 5.74 0.04
C ALA A 29 -2.37 4.79 -0.58
N GLN A 30 -1.91 3.69 -1.05
CA GLN A 30 -2.77 2.69 -1.63
C GLN A 30 -3.65 2.11 -0.52
N THR A 31 -4.89 1.84 -0.84
CA THR A 31 -5.82 1.23 0.10
C THR A 31 -6.52 0.05 -0.55
N TRP A 32 -7.08 -0.80 0.27
CA TRP A 32 -7.76 -1.99 -0.19
C TRP A 32 -9.10 -2.14 0.51
N LYS A 33 -10.10 -2.60 -0.22
CA LYS A 33 -11.36 -3.00 0.36
C LYS A 33 -11.41 -4.50 0.36
N ILE A 34 -11.69 -5.06 1.50
CA ILE A 34 -11.74 -6.51 1.64
C ILE A 34 -13.19 -6.94 1.70
N ASN A 35 -13.58 -7.82 0.80
CA ASN A 35 -14.93 -8.33 0.78
C ASN A 35 -14.88 -9.78 0.34
N LEU A 36 -14.74 -10.65 1.31
CA LEU A 36 -14.63 -12.07 1.08
C LEU A 36 -15.78 -12.77 1.78
N ARG A 37 -16.46 -13.64 1.08
CA ARG A 37 -17.55 -14.41 1.66
C ARG A 37 -17.28 -15.88 1.43
N ASP A 38 -17.19 -16.62 2.52
CA ASP A 38 -16.95 -18.05 2.50
C ASP A 38 -15.72 -18.37 1.65
N ALA A 39 -14.67 -17.58 1.82
CA ALA A 39 -13.45 -17.73 1.04
C ALA A 39 -12.46 -18.64 1.77
N ASP A 40 -11.59 -19.29 1.01
CA ASP A 40 -10.58 -20.15 1.57
C ASP A 40 -9.58 -19.31 2.38
N LEU A 41 -9.28 -19.72 3.59
CA LEU A 41 -8.34 -19.04 4.46
C LEU A 41 -6.96 -18.94 3.80
N THR A 42 -6.52 -19.98 3.12
CA THR A 42 -5.23 -19.97 2.43
C THR A 42 -5.19 -18.90 1.35
N ALA A 43 -6.28 -18.72 0.63
CA ALA A 43 -6.36 -17.68 -0.39
C ALA A 43 -6.28 -16.29 0.24
N PHE A 44 -6.91 -16.10 1.39
CA PHE A 44 -6.85 -14.85 2.11
C PHE A 44 -5.42 -14.57 2.59
N ILE A 45 -4.73 -15.58 3.11
CA ILE A 45 -3.34 -15.47 3.55
C ILE A 45 -2.47 -15.01 2.37
N ASN A 46 -2.65 -15.62 1.21
CA ASN A 46 -1.87 -15.25 0.03
C ASN A 46 -2.13 -13.80 -0.38
N GLU A 47 -3.36 -13.34 -0.31
CA GLU A 47 -3.69 -11.98 -0.66
C GLU A 47 -3.04 -10.99 0.32
N VAL A 48 -3.07 -11.28 1.59
CA VAL A 48 -2.45 -10.43 2.60
C VAL A 48 -0.93 -10.40 2.43
N ALA A 49 -0.33 -11.53 2.05
CA ALA A 49 1.10 -11.60 1.78
C ALA A 49 1.47 -10.65 0.64
N ASP A 50 0.66 -10.64 -0.41
CA ASP A 50 0.90 -9.75 -1.54
C ASP A 50 0.72 -8.28 -1.16
N ILE A 51 -0.28 -7.97 -0.37
CA ILE A 51 -0.55 -6.60 0.02
C ILE A 51 0.53 -6.06 0.97
N THR A 52 0.93 -6.85 1.93
CA THR A 52 1.83 -6.41 2.98
C THR A 52 3.31 -6.63 2.66
N GLY A 53 3.59 -7.48 1.71
CA GLY A 53 4.96 -7.86 1.40
C GLY A 53 5.60 -8.76 2.45
N LYS A 54 4.81 -9.32 3.34
CA LYS A 54 5.34 -10.18 4.40
C LYS A 54 5.40 -11.62 3.93
N ASN A 55 6.31 -12.39 4.52
CA ASN A 55 6.46 -13.79 4.21
C ASN A 55 5.77 -14.61 5.28
N PHE A 56 4.95 -15.57 4.87
CA PHE A 56 4.26 -16.43 5.81
C PHE A 56 4.62 -17.88 5.58
N ALA A 57 4.85 -18.59 6.66
CA ALA A 57 5.00 -20.03 6.63
C ALA A 57 3.76 -20.61 7.28
N VAL A 58 2.96 -21.33 6.53
CA VAL A 58 1.65 -21.79 6.97
C VAL A 58 1.71 -23.26 7.32
N ASP A 59 1.29 -23.61 8.52
CA ASP A 59 1.20 -25.00 8.93
C ASP A 59 0.13 -25.69 8.08
N PRO A 60 0.36 -26.91 7.61
CA PRO A 60 -0.63 -27.62 6.79
C PRO A 60 -2.00 -27.81 7.45
N ARG A 61 -2.05 -27.71 8.76
CA ARG A 61 -3.32 -27.84 9.47
C ARG A 61 -4.15 -26.58 9.45
N VAL A 62 -3.55 -25.46 9.02
CA VAL A 62 -4.27 -24.19 8.93
C VAL A 62 -5.15 -24.24 7.70
N ARG A 63 -6.45 -24.29 7.92
CA ARG A 63 -7.42 -24.36 6.84
C ARG A 63 -8.77 -23.87 7.37
N GLY A 64 -9.66 -23.59 6.49
CA GLY A 64 -10.99 -23.15 6.85
C GLY A 64 -11.49 -22.11 5.86
N ASN A 65 -12.71 -21.67 6.07
CA ASN A 65 -13.30 -20.65 5.25
C ASN A 65 -13.54 -19.42 6.10
N VAL A 66 -13.41 -18.26 5.50
CA VAL A 66 -13.55 -16.99 6.21
C VAL A 66 -14.47 -16.05 5.47
N THR A 67 -15.17 -15.24 6.22
CA THR A 67 -15.95 -14.14 5.66
C THR A 67 -15.42 -12.88 6.30
N VAL A 68 -14.90 -11.98 5.47
CA VAL A 68 -14.27 -10.75 5.93
C VAL A 68 -14.81 -9.59 5.11
N ILE A 69 -15.42 -8.64 5.78
CA ILE A 69 -16.02 -7.51 5.09
C ILE A 69 -15.51 -6.22 5.69
N SER A 70 -14.95 -5.37 4.84
CA SER A 70 -14.47 -4.07 5.23
C SER A 70 -15.34 -3.04 4.55
N ASN A 71 -16.00 -2.19 5.31
CA ASN A 71 -16.88 -1.17 4.75
C ASN A 71 -16.12 0.03 4.23
N LYS A 72 -14.89 0.22 4.64
CA LYS A 72 -14.08 1.33 4.20
C LYS A 72 -12.74 0.84 3.74
N PRO A 73 -12.05 1.60 2.89
CA PRO A 73 -10.73 1.20 2.44
C PRO A 73 -9.74 1.14 3.60
N LEU A 74 -8.86 0.18 3.56
CA LEU A 74 -7.86 -0.04 4.59
C LEU A 74 -6.47 0.17 4.01
N ASN A 75 -5.57 0.75 4.77
CA ASN A 75 -4.18 0.84 4.36
C ASN A 75 -3.47 -0.48 4.71
N LYS A 76 -2.21 -0.58 4.37
CA LYS A 76 -1.44 -1.81 4.55
C LYS A 76 -1.43 -2.30 6.00
N ASP A 77 -1.22 -1.40 6.94
CA ASP A 77 -1.16 -1.77 8.35
C ASP A 77 -2.54 -2.20 8.86
N GLU A 78 -3.58 -1.54 8.40
CA GLU A 78 -4.94 -1.89 8.78
C GLU A 78 -5.35 -3.25 8.21
N VAL A 79 -4.89 -3.56 7.00
CA VAL A 79 -5.13 -4.87 6.40
C VAL A 79 -4.46 -5.94 7.26
N TYR A 80 -3.25 -5.69 7.73
CA TYR A 80 -2.54 -6.66 8.56
C TYR A 80 -3.24 -6.84 9.90
N ASP A 81 -3.72 -5.76 10.53
CA ASP A 81 -4.44 -5.86 11.79
C ASP A 81 -5.73 -6.66 11.62
N LEU A 82 -6.46 -6.42 10.54
CA LEU A 82 -7.66 -7.18 10.23
C LEU A 82 -7.32 -8.65 10.05
N PHE A 83 -6.23 -8.93 9.36
CA PHE A 83 -5.76 -10.29 9.11
C PHE A 83 -5.49 -11.02 10.43
N LEU A 84 -4.79 -10.37 11.35
CA LEU A 84 -4.51 -11.00 12.64
C LEU A 84 -5.80 -11.31 13.41
N GLY A 85 -6.79 -10.44 13.32
CA GLY A 85 -8.08 -10.67 13.94
C GLY A 85 -8.80 -11.86 13.34
N VAL A 86 -8.75 -11.99 12.01
CA VAL A 86 -9.39 -13.10 11.32
C VAL A 86 -8.70 -14.42 11.69
N LEU A 87 -7.36 -14.42 11.77
CA LEU A 87 -6.64 -15.60 12.19
C LEU A 87 -7.03 -16.02 13.60
N ASN A 88 -7.17 -15.05 14.49
CA ASN A 88 -7.51 -15.32 15.86
C ASN A 88 -8.91 -15.98 15.95
N VAL A 89 -9.85 -15.51 15.17
CA VAL A 89 -11.20 -16.08 15.14
C VAL A 89 -11.14 -17.53 14.67
N ASN A 90 -10.19 -17.86 13.81
CA ASN A 90 -10.06 -19.21 13.29
C ASN A 90 -9.08 -20.08 14.09
N GLY A 91 -8.63 -19.60 15.23
CA GLY A 91 -7.74 -20.37 16.09
C GLY A 91 -6.31 -20.45 15.57
N VAL A 92 -5.92 -19.54 14.70
CA VAL A 92 -4.57 -19.54 14.12
C VAL A 92 -3.76 -18.46 14.80
N VAL A 93 -2.52 -18.78 15.12
CA VAL A 93 -1.62 -17.88 15.81
C VAL A 93 -0.50 -17.47 14.85
N ALA A 94 -0.16 -16.21 14.85
CA ALA A 94 0.94 -15.69 14.05
C ALA A 94 2.17 -15.51 14.93
N ILE A 95 3.24 -16.21 14.60
CA ILE A 95 4.45 -16.18 15.39
C ILE A 95 5.60 -15.67 14.54
N PRO A 96 6.14 -14.48 14.85
CA PRO A 96 7.26 -13.94 14.09
C PRO A 96 8.50 -14.81 14.27
N SER A 97 9.20 -15.05 13.16
CA SER A 97 10.42 -15.85 13.19
C SER A 97 11.35 -15.31 12.10
N GLY A 98 12.27 -14.42 12.46
CA GLY A 98 13.15 -13.78 11.50
C GLY A 98 12.38 -12.98 10.49
N ASN A 99 12.55 -13.29 9.22
CA ASN A 99 11.85 -12.58 8.15
C ASN A 99 10.52 -13.23 7.83
N THR A 100 10.14 -14.24 8.54
CA THR A 100 8.94 -15.03 8.24
C THR A 100 8.02 -15.02 9.44
N ILE A 101 6.73 -15.08 9.17
CA ILE A 101 5.73 -15.20 10.22
C ILE A 101 5.11 -16.58 10.10
N LYS A 102 5.19 -17.35 11.14
CA LYS A 102 4.63 -18.70 11.13
C LYS A 102 3.17 -18.63 11.54
N LEU A 103 2.32 -19.27 10.79
CA LEU A 103 0.90 -19.37 11.09
C LEU A 103 0.61 -20.80 11.50
N VAL A 104 0.22 -20.97 12.74
CA VAL A 104 -0.01 -22.32 13.29
C VAL A 104 -1.32 -22.42 14.04
#